data_4dda785210f6534b117b48f942f1a583
#
_entry.id   4dda785210f6534b117b48f942f1a583
#
_cell.length_a   1.000
_cell.length_b   1.000
_cell.length_c   1.000
_cell.angle_alpha   90.00
_cell.angle_beta   90.00
_cell.angle_gamma   90.00
#
_symmetry.space_group_name_H-M   'P 1'
#
loop_
_entity.id
_entity.type
_entity.pdbx_description
1 polymer ?
#
loop_
_entity_poly.entity_id
_entity_poly.type
_entity_poly.pdbx_seq_one_letter_code
_entity_poly.pdbx_strand_id
1 'polypeptide(L)'
;MWMSPELLAFANQAGLTVVAVDNVPGAVRLEEATLPRHCLMVFGQEGPGITDETRAGATVTVSIAQFGSTRSINAAVAAGIAMHTWIAQHGDISKAW
;
A
#
# COMPACT_ATOMS: atom_id res chain seq x y z
N MET A 1 -2.63 4.08 -9.30
CA MET A 1 -3.76 4.93 -8.85
C MET A 1 -3.23 6.30 -8.48
N TRP A 2 -3.93 7.33 -8.90
CA TRP A 2 -3.57 8.70 -8.58
C TRP A 2 -4.39 9.18 -7.38
N MET A 3 -3.72 9.83 -6.44
CA MET A 3 -4.39 10.31 -5.23
C MET A 3 -4.58 11.82 -5.33
N SER A 4 -5.84 12.25 -5.29
CA SER A 4 -6.18 13.66 -5.36
C SER A 4 -5.94 14.36 -4.02
N PRO A 5 -5.76 15.69 -4.02
CA PRO A 5 -5.69 16.43 -2.77
C PRO A 5 -6.92 16.26 -1.89
N GLU A 6 -8.09 16.09 -2.48
CA GLU A 6 -9.34 15.87 -1.74
C GLU A 6 -9.32 14.53 -1.03
N LEU A 7 -8.80 13.49 -1.67
CA LEU A 7 -8.71 12.16 -1.06
C LEU A 7 -7.70 12.16 0.09
N LEU A 8 -6.58 12.87 -0.08
CA LEU A 8 -5.58 13.02 0.97
C LEU A 8 -6.17 13.75 2.18
N ALA A 9 -6.93 14.83 1.94
CA ALA A 9 -7.60 15.56 2.99
C ALA A 9 -8.62 14.68 3.72
N PHE A 10 -9.36 13.86 2.98
CA PHE A 10 -10.31 12.92 3.56
C PHE A 10 -9.59 11.93 4.48
N ALA A 11 -8.48 11.37 4.03
CA ALA A 11 -7.71 10.42 4.83
C ALA A 11 -7.24 11.07 6.15
N ASN A 12 -6.74 12.29 6.08
CA ASN A 12 -6.30 13.03 7.26
C ASN A 12 -7.45 13.28 8.24
N GLN A 13 -8.61 13.68 7.73
CA GLN A 13 -9.79 13.94 8.57
C GLN A 13 -10.34 12.67 9.19
N ALA A 14 -10.28 11.57 8.46
CA ALA A 14 -10.78 10.28 8.94
C ALA A 14 -9.79 9.56 9.88
N GLY A 15 -8.61 10.11 10.07
CA GLY A 15 -7.58 9.48 10.90
C GLY A 15 -6.92 8.29 10.22
N LEU A 16 -6.92 8.24 8.89
CA LEU A 16 -6.31 7.16 8.13
C LEU A 16 -4.87 7.51 7.77
N THR A 17 -3.97 6.57 7.99
CA THR A 17 -2.59 6.66 7.52
C THR A 17 -2.55 6.23 6.07
N VAL A 18 -1.90 7.01 5.21
CA VAL A 18 -1.79 6.69 3.79
C VAL A 18 -0.59 5.79 3.58
N VAL A 19 -0.84 4.60 3.05
CA VAL A 19 0.17 3.61 2.71
C VAL A 19 0.19 3.46 1.19
N ALA A 20 1.29 3.89 0.57
CA ALA A 20 1.48 3.70 -0.86
C ALA A 20 2.11 2.33 -1.11
N VAL A 21 1.60 1.61 -2.09
CA VAL A 21 2.12 0.29 -2.46
C VAL A 21 2.69 0.38 -3.86
N ASP A 22 4.02 0.38 -3.94
CA ASP A 22 4.72 0.43 -5.22
C ASP A 22 6.15 -0.09 -5.03
N ASN A 23 6.68 -0.70 -6.05
CA ASN A 23 8.01 -1.30 -5.99
C ASN A 23 9.06 -0.27 -6.45
N VAL A 24 9.39 0.64 -5.55
CA VAL A 24 10.31 1.76 -5.82
C VAL A 24 11.46 1.77 -4.83
N PRO A 25 12.58 2.40 -5.18
CA PRO A 25 13.71 2.54 -4.25
C PRO A 25 13.29 3.27 -2.98
N GLY A 26 13.76 2.78 -1.84
CA GLY A 26 13.44 3.37 -0.55
C GLY A 26 12.16 2.87 0.08
N ALA A 27 11.37 2.07 -0.63
CA ALA A 27 10.17 1.46 -0.05
C ALA A 27 10.55 0.38 0.97
N VAL A 28 9.76 0.29 2.04
CA VAL A 28 9.90 -0.79 3.02
C VAL A 28 9.21 -2.03 2.46
N ARG A 29 9.84 -3.19 2.57
CA ARG A 29 9.19 -4.42 2.12
C ARG A 29 7.96 -4.71 2.96
N LEU A 30 6.85 -5.03 2.28
CA LEU A 30 5.59 -5.34 2.95
C LEU A 30 5.76 -6.47 3.96
N GLU A 31 6.60 -7.45 3.62
CA GLU A 31 6.88 -8.61 4.47
C GLU A 31 7.55 -8.24 5.79
N GLU A 32 8.20 -7.08 5.85
CA GLU A 32 8.90 -6.58 7.02
C GLU A 32 8.18 -5.41 7.69
N ALA A 33 7.17 -4.84 7.04
CA ALA A 33 6.48 -3.66 7.52
C ALA A 33 5.39 -4.03 8.52
N THR A 34 5.19 -3.16 9.51
CA THR A 34 4.01 -3.21 10.36
C THR A 34 3.01 -2.20 9.80
N LEU A 35 1.90 -2.69 9.27
CA LEU A 35 0.90 -1.83 8.67
C LEU A 35 0.06 -1.13 9.74
N PRO A 36 -0.26 0.16 9.54
CA PRO A 36 -1.17 0.86 10.47
C PRO A 36 -2.53 0.18 10.51
N ARG A 37 -3.15 0.20 11.69
CA ARG A 37 -4.47 -0.41 11.85
C ARG A 37 -5.53 0.29 11.01
N HIS A 38 -5.47 1.63 10.97
CA HIS A 38 -6.40 2.44 10.19
C HIS A 38 -5.62 3.08 9.06
N CYS A 39 -5.71 2.49 7.87
CA CYS A 39 -4.93 2.96 6.74
C CYS A 39 -5.74 3.00 5.46
N LEU A 40 -5.31 3.88 4.57
CA LEU A 40 -5.77 3.95 3.20
C LEU A 40 -4.62 3.47 2.32
N MET A 41 -4.84 2.38 1.60
CA MET A 41 -3.83 1.84 0.69
C MET A 41 -4.03 2.41 -0.70
N VAL A 42 -2.95 2.91 -1.29
CA VAL A 42 -2.95 3.47 -2.64
C VAL A 42 -1.98 2.68 -3.50
N PHE A 43 -2.46 2.17 -4.63
CA PHE A 43 -1.68 1.32 -5.50
C PHE A 43 -1.27 2.06 -6.76
N GLY A 44 -0.04 1.81 -7.22
CA GLY A 44 0.46 2.41 -8.44
C GLY A 44 -0.29 1.91 -9.67
N GLN A 45 -0.36 2.76 -10.69
CA GLN A 45 -0.88 2.37 -11.98
C GLN A 45 0.13 1.47 -12.69
N GLU A 46 -0.39 0.55 -13.49
CA GLU A 46 0.44 -0.28 -14.34
C GLU A 46 1.23 0.62 -15.31
N GLY A 47 2.53 0.40 -15.39
CA GLY A 47 3.44 1.21 -16.18
C GLY A 47 4.05 2.37 -15.40
N PRO A 48 3.34 3.49 -15.20
CA PRO A 48 3.92 4.65 -14.53
C PRO A 48 4.09 4.49 -13.01
N GLY A 49 3.32 3.60 -12.37
CA GLY A 49 3.36 3.46 -10.93
C GLY A 49 2.64 4.59 -10.21
N ILE A 50 3.09 4.92 -9.00
CA ILE A 50 2.52 5.99 -8.19
C ILE A 50 3.12 7.33 -8.61
N THR A 51 2.30 8.39 -8.61
CA THR A 51 2.79 9.73 -8.90
C THR A 51 3.65 10.26 -7.74
N ASP A 52 4.49 11.26 -8.04
CA ASP A 52 5.31 11.89 -7.01
C ASP A 52 4.44 12.57 -5.94
N GLU A 53 3.32 13.16 -6.34
CA GLU A 53 2.40 13.78 -5.39
C GLU A 53 1.81 12.75 -4.42
N THR A 54 1.41 11.60 -4.92
CA THR A 54 0.88 10.53 -4.08
C THR A 54 1.93 10.02 -3.12
N ARG A 55 3.16 9.83 -3.60
CA ARG A 55 4.27 9.37 -2.76
C ARG A 55 4.59 10.37 -1.67
N ALA A 56 4.60 11.65 -2.00
CA ALA A 56 4.87 12.71 -1.03
C ALA A 56 3.79 12.81 0.04
N GLY A 57 2.53 12.49 -0.32
CA GLY A 57 1.40 12.50 0.61
C GLY A 57 1.28 11.23 1.44
N ALA A 58 2.00 10.16 1.09
CA ALA A 58 1.94 8.91 1.82
C ALA A 58 2.83 8.97 3.07
N THR A 59 2.35 8.36 4.15
CA THR A 59 3.14 8.24 5.38
C THR A 59 4.25 7.23 5.20
N VAL A 60 3.97 6.14 4.49
CA VAL A 60 4.96 5.11 4.21
C VAL A 60 4.68 4.53 2.82
N THR A 61 5.75 4.15 2.14
CA THR A 61 5.66 3.41 0.87
C THR A 61 6.19 2.01 1.12
N VAL A 62 5.40 1.01 0.74
CA VAL A 62 5.77 -0.39 0.88
C VAL A 62 5.89 -1.05 -0.48
N SER A 63 6.76 -2.04 -0.56
CA SER A 63 6.94 -2.84 -1.76
C SER A 63 6.62 -4.29 -1.47
N ILE A 64 6.20 -5.03 -2.51
CA ILE A 64 5.95 -6.46 -2.40
C ILE A 64 7.17 -7.18 -2.96
N ALA A 65 7.76 -8.08 -2.15
CA ALA A 65 8.95 -8.81 -2.56
C ALA A 65 8.65 -9.64 -3.82
N GLN A 66 9.51 -9.51 -4.81
CA GLN A 66 9.40 -10.24 -6.07
C GLN A 66 10.75 -10.79 -6.47
N PHE A 67 10.73 -11.90 -7.17
CA PHE A 67 11.91 -12.50 -7.74
C PHE A 67 11.73 -12.58 -9.26
N GLY A 68 12.79 -12.26 -9.99
CA GLY A 68 12.76 -12.25 -11.44
C GLY A 68 13.10 -10.88 -12.01
N SER A 69 12.89 -10.72 -13.31
CA SER A 69 13.28 -9.52 -14.02
C SER A 69 12.20 -8.43 -14.05
N THR A 70 10.95 -8.78 -13.75
CA THR A 70 9.85 -7.84 -13.79
C THR A 70 9.68 -7.16 -12.44
N ARG A 71 9.71 -5.85 -12.43
CA ARG A 71 9.58 -5.06 -11.22
C ARG A 71 8.13 -4.83 -10.83
N SER A 72 7.22 -4.75 -11.79
CA SER A 72 5.83 -4.42 -11.52
C SER A 72 4.99 -5.68 -11.36
N ILE A 73 3.94 -5.56 -10.56
CA ILE A 73 2.97 -6.60 -10.32
C ILE A 73 1.58 -6.02 -10.60
N ASN A 74 0.66 -6.84 -11.06
CA ASN A 74 -0.71 -6.40 -11.33
C ASN A 74 -1.33 -5.79 -10.08
N ALA A 75 -2.00 -4.64 -10.24
CA ALA A 75 -2.57 -3.89 -9.12
C ALA A 75 -3.60 -4.71 -8.32
N ALA A 76 -4.40 -5.52 -8.98
CA ALA A 76 -5.39 -6.36 -8.28
C ALA A 76 -4.71 -7.43 -7.44
N VAL A 77 -3.64 -8.03 -7.95
CA VAL A 77 -2.86 -9.02 -7.18
C VAL A 77 -2.17 -8.33 -6.01
N ALA A 78 -1.58 -7.16 -6.24
CA ALA A 78 -0.93 -6.38 -5.18
C ALA A 78 -1.92 -6.01 -4.09
N ALA A 79 -3.13 -5.60 -4.46
CA ALA A 79 -4.18 -5.26 -3.51
C ALA A 79 -4.55 -6.47 -2.64
N GLY A 80 -4.71 -7.64 -3.25
CA GLY A 80 -5.01 -8.87 -2.51
C GLY A 80 -3.93 -9.22 -1.51
N ILE A 81 -2.66 -9.14 -1.93
CA ILE A 81 -1.53 -9.43 -1.05
C ILE A 81 -1.47 -8.44 0.12
N ALA A 82 -1.60 -7.14 -0.17
CA ALA A 82 -1.52 -6.11 0.87
C ALA A 82 -2.67 -6.21 1.86
N MET A 83 -3.89 -6.45 1.38
CA MET A 83 -5.05 -6.61 2.25
C MET A 83 -4.95 -7.86 3.12
N HIS A 84 -4.48 -8.96 2.56
CA HIS A 84 -4.29 -10.17 3.34
C HIS A 84 -3.21 -9.98 4.40
N THR A 85 -2.13 -9.27 4.08
CA THR A 85 -1.10 -8.94 5.06
C THR A 85 -1.67 -8.11 6.21
N TRP A 86 -2.52 -7.13 5.90
CA TRP A 86 -3.19 -6.33 6.92
C TRP A 86 -4.08 -7.21 7.81
N ILE A 87 -4.85 -8.12 7.22
CA ILE A 87 -5.71 -9.05 7.96
C ILE A 87 -4.87 -9.92 8.89
N ALA A 88 -3.74 -10.42 8.42
CA ALA A 88 -2.86 -11.25 9.23
C ALA A 88 -2.30 -10.48 10.43
N GLN A 89 -2.05 -9.17 10.27
CA GLN A 89 -1.50 -8.36 11.35
C GLN A 89 -2.56 -7.87 12.34
N HIS A 90 -3.77 -7.58 11.88
CA HIS A 90 -4.77 -6.89 12.68
C HIS A 90 -6.05 -7.70 12.91
N GLY A 91 -6.30 -8.71 12.10
CA GLY A 91 -7.48 -9.56 12.26
C GLY A 91 -7.26 -10.63 13.32
N ASP A 92 -8.36 -11.12 13.88
CA ASP A 92 -8.32 -12.27 14.79
C ASP A 92 -8.43 -13.55 13.97
N ILE A 93 -7.28 -14.10 13.62
CA ILE A 93 -7.20 -15.28 12.77
C ILE A 93 -7.87 -16.50 13.42
N SER A 94 -7.95 -16.53 14.75
CA SER A 94 -8.60 -17.64 15.45
C SER A 94 -10.10 -17.71 15.15
N LYS A 95 -10.69 -16.61 14.66
CA LYS A 95 -12.10 -16.55 14.27
C LYS A 95 -12.31 -16.76 12.77
N ALA A 96 -11.25 -16.97 12.02
CA ALA A 96 -11.35 -17.24 10.58
C ALA A 96 -11.82 -18.68 10.34
N TRP A 97 -12.25 -18.92 9.15
CA TRP A 97 -12.65 -20.25 8.72
C TRP A 97 -11.47 -21.21 8.69
#